data_bb435aeb4d472ce808c56cb7e7e6294c
#
_entry.id   bb435aeb4d472ce808c56cb7e7e6294c
#
_cell.length_a   1.000
_cell.length_b   1.000
_cell.length_c   1.000
_cell.angle_alpha   90.00
_cell.angle_beta   90.00
_cell.angle_gamma   90.00
#
_symmetry.space_group_name_H-M   'P 1'
#
loop_
_entity.id
_entity.type
_entity.pdbx_description
1 polymer ?
#
loop_
_entity_poly.entity_id
_entity_poly.type
_entity_poly.pdbx_seq_one_letter_code
_entity_poly.pdbx_strand_id
1 'polypeptide(L)'
;MRTLRAGRAIHLLDIENLAASPTPAATEIAHTMSDYLRRVPVGPLDQFVVGVNPRSLAEVGRVIHGAQILTRSGPDGADSVLTEMAVNDRIDLRFERVVIGSGDGYFADLATWLTAHDVQVTVVSRTGLLSWRLYVAVRDITYLDAVLAA
;
A
#
# COMPACT_ATOMS: atom_id res chain seq x y z
N MET A 1 -3.48 12.63 -26.64
CA MET A 1 -4.64 12.74 -25.73
C MET A 1 -4.25 12.19 -24.36
N ARG A 2 -4.40 12.99 -23.30
CA ARG A 2 -4.15 12.50 -21.96
C ARG A 2 -5.23 11.50 -21.56
N THR A 3 -4.82 10.34 -21.08
CA THR A 3 -5.76 9.37 -20.52
C THR A 3 -6.22 9.84 -19.14
N LEU A 4 -7.41 9.40 -18.70
CA LEU A 4 -7.95 9.76 -17.38
C LEU A 4 -7.03 9.37 -16.21
N ARG A 5 -6.15 8.39 -16.43
CA ARG A 5 -5.23 7.88 -15.39
C ARG A 5 -3.86 8.55 -15.40
N ALA A 6 -3.55 9.38 -16.38
CA ALA A 6 -2.22 9.96 -16.55
C ALA A 6 -1.82 10.83 -15.34
N GLY A 7 -0.66 10.57 -14.77
CA GLY A 7 -0.12 11.31 -13.63
C GLY A 7 -0.80 11.01 -12.29
N ARG A 8 -1.64 9.98 -12.23
CA ARG A 8 -2.37 9.61 -11.01
C ARG A 8 -1.82 8.31 -10.44
N ALA A 9 -1.63 8.29 -9.14
CA ALA A 9 -1.28 7.07 -8.41
C ALA A 9 -2.26 6.81 -7.27
N ILE A 10 -2.47 5.54 -6.95
CA ILE A 10 -3.17 5.13 -5.75
C ILE A 10 -2.21 4.32 -4.88
N HIS A 11 -2.22 4.63 -3.59
CA HIS A 11 -1.41 3.97 -2.59
C HIS A 11 -2.31 3.07 -1.75
N LEU A 12 -2.07 1.77 -1.80
CA LEU A 12 -2.80 0.76 -1.03
C LEU A 12 -1.94 0.37 0.17
N LEU A 13 -2.29 0.83 1.35
CA LEU A 13 -1.47 0.70 2.54
C LEU A 13 -2.03 -0.33 3.50
N ASP A 14 -1.30 -1.42 3.70
CA ASP A 14 -1.51 -2.38 4.78
C ASP A 14 -0.68 -1.89 5.98
N ILE A 15 -1.29 -1.07 6.81
CA ILE A 15 -0.55 -0.31 7.82
C ILE A 15 0.06 -1.21 8.92
N GLU A 16 -0.58 -2.30 9.26
CA GLU A 16 -0.07 -3.23 10.26
C GLU A 16 1.21 -3.93 9.77
N ASN A 17 1.23 -4.31 8.49
CA ASN A 17 2.44 -4.87 7.88
C ASN A 17 3.56 -3.83 7.78
N LEU A 18 3.25 -2.62 7.33
CA LEU A 18 4.24 -1.54 7.20
C LEU A 18 4.83 -1.11 8.56
N ALA A 19 4.02 -1.11 9.61
CA ALA A 19 4.46 -0.80 10.97
C ALA A 19 5.13 -2.00 11.66
N ALA A 20 5.10 -3.18 11.04
CA ALA A 20 5.63 -4.43 11.59
C ALA A 20 5.01 -4.78 12.95
N SER A 21 3.73 -4.50 13.10
CA SER A 21 3.00 -4.78 14.34
C SER A 21 1.54 -5.09 14.03
N PRO A 22 0.95 -6.12 14.65
CA PRO A 22 -0.47 -6.42 14.50
C PRO A 22 -1.37 -5.42 15.26
N THR A 23 -0.80 -4.64 16.17
CA THR A 23 -1.51 -3.65 16.99
C THR A 23 -0.63 -2.40 17.14
N PRO A 24 -0.34 -1.68 16.04
CA PRO A 24 0.58 -0.56 16.13
C PRO A 24 -0.01 0.58 16.97
N ALA A 25 0.85 1.19 17.79
CA ALA A 25 0.50 2.40 18.52
C ALA A 25 0.43 3.60 17.55
N ALA A 26 -0.27 4.65 17.95
CA ALA A 26 -0.38 5.86 17.13
C ALA A 26 1.00 6.44 16.74
N THR A 27 1.95 6.41 17.67
CA THR A 27 3.33 6.87 17.40
C THR A 27 4.04 6.01 16.36
N GLU A 28 3.84 4.69 16.39
CA GLU A 28 4.41 3.78 15.40
C GLU A 28 3.80 4.02 14.01
N ILE A 29 2.49 4.26 13.94
CA ILE A 29 1.81 4.58 12.69
C ILE A 29 2.34 5.92 12.14
N ALA A 30 2.48 6.93 12.98
CA ALA A 30 3.01 8.24 12.59
C ALA A 30 4.45 8.13 12.05
N HIS A 31 5.30 7.36 12.70
CA HIS A 31 6.66 7.07 12.22
C HIS A 31 6.66 6.38 10.87
N THR A 32 5.82 5.36 10.72
CA THR A 32 5.69 4.60 9.47
C THR A 32 5.26 5.51 8.32
N MET A 33 4.28 6.38 8.55
CA MET A 33 3.81 7.32 7.52
C MET A 33 4.87 8.37 7.20
N SER A 34 5.60 8.86 8.20
CA SER A 34 6.71 9.77 7.98
C SER A 34 7.79 9.14 7.09
N ASP A 35 8.18 7.91 7.38
CA ASP A 35 9.14 7.16 6.57
C ASP A 35 8.63 6.93 5.15
N TYR A 36 7.37 6.56 5.03
CA TYR A 36 6.72 6.36 3.73
C TYR A 36 6.77 7.63 2.87
N LEU A 37 6.35 8.76 3.43
CA LEU A 37 6.27 10.01 2.68
C LEU A 37 7.65 10.58 2.32
N ARG A 38 8.70 10.21 3.03
CA ARG A 38 10.08 10.59 2.67
C ARG A 38 10.65 9.79 1.51
N ARG A 39 10.19 8.56 1.33
CA ARG A 39 10.79 7.60 0.39
C ARG A 39 9.96 7.37 -0.86
N VAL A 40 8.67 7.57 -0.77
CA VAL A 40 7.73 7.27 -1.86
C VAL A 40 7.25 8.57 -2.49
N PRO A 41 7.45 8.74 -3.81
CA PRO A 41 6.94 9.92 -4.49
C PRO A 41 5.42 9.99 -4.42
N VAL A 42 4.90 11.16 -4.02
CA VAL A 42 3.46 11.43 -3.95
C VAL A 42 3.14 12.65 -4.79
N GLY A 43 2.26 12.49 -5.76
CA GLY A 43 1.80 13.58 -6.62
C GLY A 43 0.51 14.23 -6.09
N PRO A 44 0.13 15.38 -6.65
CA PRO A 44 -1.04 16.13 -6.18
C PRO A 44 -2.38 15.44 -6.43
N LEU A 45 -2.42 14.49 -7.36
CA LEU A 45 -3.64 13.74 -7.71
C LEU A 45 -3.64 12.33 -7.11
N ASP A 46 -2.70 12.02 -6.26
CA ASP A 46 -2.61 10.69 -5.65
C ASP A 46 -3.69 10.48 -4.61
N GLN A 47 -4.15 9.23 -4.51
CA GLN A 47 -5.11 8.81 -3.50
C GLN A 47 -4.51 7.75 -2.60
N PHE A 48 -4.94 7.76 -1.34
CA PHE A 48 -4.52 6.80 -0.34
C PHE A 48 -5.72 6.00 0.15
N VAL A 49 -5.56 4.68 0.17
CA VAL A 49 -6.52 3.75 0.76
C VAL A 49 -5.78 2.88 1.76
N VAL A 50 -6.27 2.87 3.00
CA VAL A 50 -5.64 2.15 4.09
C VAL A 50 -6.52 0.97 4.48
N GLY A 51 -5.95 -0.22 4.49
CA GLY A 51 -6.61 -1.42 5.00
C GLY A 51 -6.11 -1.71 6.41
N VAL A 52 -7.04 -1.96 7.33
CA VAL A 52 -6.70 -2.26 8.73
C VAL A 52 -7.64 -3.32 9.30
N ASN A 53 -7.17 -4.04 10.31
CA ASN A 53 -8.03 -4.82 11.16
C ASN A 53 -8.85 -3.86 12.05
N PRO A 54 -10.12 -4.16 12.38
CA PRO A 54 -10.93 -3.30 13.25
C PRO A 54 -10.27 -2.92 14.58
N ARG A 55 -9.42 -3.80 15.13
CA ARG A 55 -8.69 -3.51 16.38
C ARG A 55 -7.74 -2.30 16.28
N SER A 56 -7.27 -1.98 15.06
CA SER A 56 -6.33 -0.88 14.82
C SER A 56 -7.01 0.38 14.27
N LEU A 57 -8.31 0.33 14.03
CA LEU A 57 -9.05 1.40 13.36
C LEU A 57 -8.94 2.74 14.10
N ALA A 58 -9.10 2.73 15.43
CA ALA A 58 -9.07 3.96 16.22
C ALA A 58 -7.69 4.65 16.15
N GLU A 59 -6.62 3.88 16.28
CA GLU A 59 -5.25 4.41 16.22
C GLU A 59 -4.91 4.95 14.82
N VAL A 60 -5.30 4.23 13.78
CA VAL A 60 -5.09 4.66 12.40
C VAL A 60 -5.87 5.96 12.12
N GLY A 61 -7.13 6.03 12.55
CA GLY A 61 -7.97 7.21 12.34
C GLY A 61 -7.47 8.47 13.04
N ARG A 62 -6.71 8.33 14.13
CA ARG A 62 -6.08 9.46 14.83
C ARG A 62 -4.90 10.04 14.08
N VAL A 63 -4.21 9.23 13.30
CA VAL A 63 -2.93 9.61 12.67
C VAL A 63 -3.09 9.90 11.19
N ILE A 64 -3.84 9.08 10.47
CA ILE A 64 -3.95 9.17 9.01
C ILE A 64 -5.23 9.93 8.66
N HIS A 65 -5.04 11.09 8.02
CA HIS A 65 -6.13 11.93 7.55
C HIS A 65 -6.07 12.02 6.01
N GLY A 66 -7.22 12.23 5.39
CA GLY A 66 -7.30 12.38 3.94
C GLY A 66 -7.19 11.08 3.16
N ALA A 67 -7.31 9.93 3.83
CA ALA A 67 -7.30 8.62 3.20
C ALA A 67 -8.64 7.92 3.40
N GLN A 68 -9.01 7.07 2.46
CA GLN A 68 -10.09 6.12 2.66
C GLN A 68 -9.58 4.99 3.56
N ILE A 69 -10.33 4.65 4.60
CA ILE A 69 -9.96 3.56 5.51
C ILE A 69 -10.96 2.43 5.35
N LEU A 70 -10.47 1.25 5.03
CA LEU A 70 -11.24 0.03 4.87
C LEU A 70 -10.88 -0.95 5.99
N THR A 71 -11.88 -1.63 6.53
CA THR A 71 -11.65 -2.61 7.60
C THR A 71 -12.27 -3.94 7.25
N ARG A 72 -11.59 -5.00 7.66
CA ARG A 72 -12.10 -6.36 7.63
C ARG A 72 -11.38 -7.16 8.71
N SER A 73 -12.12 -7.92 9.50
CA SER A 73 -11.55 -8.81 10.51
C SER A 73 -10.97 -10.08 9.88
N GLY A 74 -10.16 -10.79 10.65
CA GLY A 74 -9.54 -12.03 10.24
C GLY A 74 -8.09 -11.87 9.82
N PRO A 75 -7.36 -13.01 9.64
CA PRO A 75 -5.91 -12.99 9.40
C PRO A 75 -5.49 -12.26 8.12
N ASP A 76 -6.31 -12.30 7.07
CA ASP A 76 -6.04 -11.62 5.81
C ASP A 76 -7.02 -10.46 5.56
N GLY A 77 -7.55 -9.87 6.63
CA GLY A 77 -8.61 -8.87 6.52
C GLY A 77 -8.20 -7.64 5.74
N ALA A 78 -7.09 -7.02 6.11
CA ALA A 78 -6.57 -5.83 5.43
C ALA A 78 -6.23 -6.12 3.97
N ASP A 79 -5.53 -7.22 3.72
CA ASP A 79 -5.09 -7.61 2.38
C ASP A 79 -6.29 -7.87 1.47
N SER A 80 -7.26 -8.64 1.97
CA SER A 80 -8.43 -9.02 1.18
C SER A 80 -9.33 -7.84 0.86
N VAL A 81 -9.55 -6.93 1.81
CA VAL A 81 -10.40 -5.76 1.56
C VAL A 81 -9.75 -4.79 0.57
N LEU A 82 -8.45 -4.60 0.64
CA LEU A 82 -7.72 -3.76 -0.32
C LEU A 82 -7.73 -4.37 -1.72
N THR A 83 -7.47 -5.67 -1.83
CA THR A 83 -7.45 -6.38 -3.13
C THR A 83 -8.83 -6.39 -3.77
N GLU A 84 -9.87 -6.66 -2.99
CA GLU A 84 -11.24 -6.68 -3.48
C GLU A 84 -11.67 -5.29 -3.98
N MET A 85 -11.38 -4.24 -3.22
CA MET A 85 -11.65 -2.86 -3.64
C MET A 85 -10.92 -2.53 -4.92
N ALA A 86 -9.65 -2.87 -5.03
CA ALA A 86 -8.83 -2.57 -6.19
C ALA A 86 -9.41 -3.15 -7.49
N VAL A 87 -9.88 -4.38 -7.44
CA VAL A 87 -10.48 -5.05 -8.60
C VAL A 87 -11.88 -4.53 -8.86
N ASN A 88 -12.72 -4.41 -7.84
CA ASN A 88 -14.11 -3.99 -7.99
C ASN A 88 -14.23 -2.54 -8.47
N ASP A 89 -13.36 -1.66 -7.99
CA ASP A 89 -13.35 -0.25 -8.37
C ASP A 89 -12.53 0.01 -9.62
N ARG A 90 -12.00 -1.03 -10.26
CA ARG A 90 -11.25 -0.96 -11.51
C ARG A 90 -10.17 0.12 -11.45
N ILE A 91 -9.28 0.02 -10.45
CA ILE A 91 -8.19 0.98 -10.29
C ILE A 91 -7.21 0.95 -11.47
N ASP A 92 -7.14 -0.17 -12.19
CA ASP A 92 -6.36 -0.31 -13.42
C ASP A 92 -6.76 0.69 -14.52
N LEU A 93 -8.01 1.11 -14.53
CA LEU A 93 -8.53 2.10 -15.49
C LEU A 93 -8.40 3.55 -15.00
N ARG A 94 -8.17 3.74 -13.72
CA ARG A 94 -8.23 5.05 -13.06
C ARG A 94 -6.87 5.61 -12.69
N PHE A 95 -5.86 4.77 -12.55
CA PHE A 95 -4.54 5.17 -12.10
C PHE A 95 -3.46 4.62 -13.02
N GLU A 96 -2.47 5.44 -13.29
CA GLU A 96 -1.30 5.05 -14.07
C GLU A 96 -0.35 4.19 -13.25
N ARG A 97 -0.28 4.45 -11.95
CA ARG A 97 0.61 3.78 -11.03
C ARG A 97 -0.15 3.34 -9.78
N VAL A 98 0.18 2.15 -9.30
CA VAL A 98 -0.32 1.61 -8.02
C VAL A 98 0.87 1.31 -7.13
N VAL A 99 0.84 1.83 -5.91
CA VAL A 99 1.83 1.54 -4.88
C VAL A 99 1.19 0.61 -3.87
N ILE A 100 1.76 -0.58 -3.69
CA ILE A 100 1.32 -1.54 -2.70
C ILE A 100 2.22 -1.40 -1.48
N GLY A 101 1.68 -0.85 -0.41
CA GLY A 101 2.38 -0.67 0.86
C GLY A 101 2.22 -1.90 1.75
N SER A 102 2.87 -2.97 1.40
CA SER A 102 2.90 -4.23 2.16
C SER A 102 3.92 -5.17 1.54
N GLY A 103 4.50 -6.04 2.37
CA GLY A 103 5.34 -7.14 1.90
C GLY A 103 4.61 -8.48 1.82
N ASP A 104 3.32 -8.51 2.12
CA ASP A 104 2.57 -9.76 2.19
C ASP A 104 2.35 -10.37 0.80
N GLY A 105 2.61 -11.69 0.70
CA GLY A 105 2.43 -12.44 -0.54
C GLY A 105 1.01 -12.50 -1.06
N TYR A 106 0.03 -12.16 -0.24
CA TYR A 106 -1.37 -12.05 -0.65
C TYR A 106 -1.54 -11.08 -1.85
N PHE A 107 -0.71 -10.03 -1.92
CA PHE A 107 -0.78 -9.03 -2.99
C PHE A 107 -0.12 -9.45 -4.31
N ALA A 108 0.49 -10.63 -4.37
CA ALA A 108 1.20 -11.06 -5.58
C ALA A 108 0.28 -11.18 -6.80
N ASP A 109 -0.90 -11.74 -6.62
CA ASP A 109 -1.87 -11.89 -7.71
C ASP A 109 -2.40 -10.53 -8.18
N LEU A 110 -2.65 -9.61 -7.26
CA LEU A 110 -3.06 -8.24 -7.60
C LEU A 110 -1.96 -7.54 -8.41
N ALA A 111 -0.71 -7.65 -7.99
CA ALA A 111 0.42 -7.03 -8.69
C ALA A 111 0.54 -7.59 -10.12
N THR A 112 0.40 -8.88 -10.29
CA THR A 112 0.42 -9.54 -11.60
C THR A 112 -0.73 -9.06 -12.48
N TRP A 113 -1.93 -8.98 -11.93
CA TRP A 113 -3.11 -8.51 -12.65
C TRP A 113 -2.95 -7.06 -13.10
N LEU A 114 -2.48 -6.18 -12.22
CA LEU A 114 -2.24 -4.78 -12.54
C LEU A 114 -1.18 -4.62 -13.65
N THR A 115 -0.10 -5.35 -13.56
CA THR A 115 0.97 -5.32 -14.57
C THR A 115 0.46 -5.78 -15.93
N ALA A 116 -0.38 -6.81 -15.95
CA ALA A 116 -1.01 -7.29 -17.19
C ALA A 116 -1.98 -6.26 -17.80
N HIS A 117 -2.45 -5.29 -17.01
CA HIS A 117 -3.32 -4.20 -17.46
C HIS A 117 -2.55 -2.87 -17.67
N ASP A 118 -1.24 -2.96 -17.90
CA ASP A 118 -0.36 -1.82 -18.17
C ASP A 118 -0.30 -0.78 -17.06
N VAL A 119 -0.48 -1.20 -15.81
CA VAL A 119 -0.29 -0.34 -14.64
C VAL A 119 1.13 -0.52 -14.12
N GLN A 120 1.78 0.58 -13.80
CA GLN A 120 3.09 0.54 -13.14
C GLN A 120 2.89 0.23 -11.66
N VAL A 121 3.49 -0.86 -11.19
CA VAL A 121 3.35 -1.32 -9.80
C VAL A 121 4.66 -1.13 -9.05
N THR A 122 4.57 -0.45 -7.91
CA THR A 122 5.65 -0.33 -6.94
C THR A 122 5.22 -1.01 -5.65
N VAL A 123 6.10 -1.80 -5.04
CA VAL A 123 5.89 -2.36 -3.72
C VAL A 123 6.75 -1.62 -2.71
N VAL A 124 6.17 -1.25 -1.59
CA VAL A 124 6.86 -0.65 -0.44
C VAL A 124 6.76 -1.61 0.72
N SER A 125 7.89 -2.02 1.26
CA SER A 125 7.95 -3.03 2.33
C SER A 125 9.11 -2.77 3.27
N ARG A 126 9.07 -3.40 4.43
CA ARG A 126 10.26 -3.54 5.28
C ARG A 126 11.11 -4.72 4.80
N THR A 127 12.42 -4.62 4.95
CA THR A 127 13.39 -5.59 4.43
C THR A 127 13.06 -7.03 4.87
N GLY A 128 12.71 -7.25 6.12
CA GLY A 128 12.45 -8.60 6.64
C GLY A 128 11.04 -9.13 6.39
N LEU A 129 10.14 -8.32 5.81
CA LEU A 129 8.73 -8.68 5.67
C LEU A 129 8.29 -8.89 4.22
N LEU A 130 9.18 -8.76 3.27
CA LEU A 130 8.85 -8.96 1.87
C LEU A 130 8.80 -10.45 1.53
N SER A 131 7.61 -10.93 1.17
CA SER A 131 7.41 -12.29 0.71
C SER A 131 8.11 -12.53 -0.62
N TRP A 132 8.73 -13.70 -0.76
CA TRP A 132 9.32 -14.11 -2.04
C TRP A 132 8.32 -14.09 -3.20
N ARG A 133 7.09 -14.51 -2.91
CA ARG A 133 6.02 -14.54 -3.89
C ARG A 133 5.71 -13.14 -4.44
N LEU A 134 5.69 -12.14 -3.58
CA LEU A 134 5.49 -10.74 -4.01
C LEU A 134 6.75 -10.18 -4.69
N TYR A 135 7.90 -10.49 -4.17
CA TYR A 135 9.19 -10.06 -4.74
C TYR A 135 9.30 -10.43 -6.23
N VAL A 136 8.95 -11.66 -6.59
CA VAL A 136 9.07 -12.13 -7.98
C VAL A 136 7.97 -11.58 -8.90
N ALA A 137 6.89 -11.06 -8.34
CA ALA A 137 5.76 -10.52 -9.09
C ALA A 137 5.94 -9.06 -9.52
N VAL A 138 6.92 -8.34 -8.95
CA VAL A 138 7.11 -6.90 -9.18
C VAL A 138 8.55 -6.60 -9.58
N ARG A 139 8.74 -5.46 -10.24
CA ARG A 139 10.09 -5.00 -10.65
C ARG A 139 10.60 -3.84 -9.81
N ASP A 140 9.69 -3.07 -9.20
CA ASP A 140 10.02 -1.85 -8.48
C ASP A 140 9.68 -2.01 -7.00
N ILE A 141 10.70 -1.98 -6.15
CA ILE A 141 10.58 -2.20 -4.71
C ILE A 141 11.30 -1.09 -3.98
N THR A 142 10.62 -0.49 -3.00
CA THR A 142 11.19 0.49 -2.07
C THR A 142 11.14 -0.10 -0.66
N TYR A 143 12.27 -0.11 0.03
CA TYR A 143 12.34 -0.57 1.41
C TYR A 143 12.30 0.60 2.37
N LEU A 144 11.33 0.60 3.31
CA LEU A 144 11.15 1.68 4.29
C LEU A 144 12.32 1.81 5.26
N ASP A 145 12.96 0.71 5.58
CA ASP A 145 14.04 0.63 6.57
C ASP A 145 15.42 0.51 5.92
N ALA A 146 15.53 0.77 4.62
CA ALA A 146 16.82 0.83 3.97
C ALA A 146 17.62 2.03 4.47
N VAL A 147 18.90 1.81 4.76
CA VAL A 147 19.79 2.91 5.13
C VAL A 147 19.98 3.81 3.91
N LEU A 148 19.63 5.09 4.06
CA LEU A 148 19.87 6.06 2.99
C LEU A 148 21.38 6.29 2.87
N ALA A 149 21.91 6.21 1.67
CA ALA A 149 23.30 6.56 1.41
C ALA A 149 23.55 8.02 1.81
N ALA A 150 24.65 8.22 2.54
CA ALA A 150 25.04 9.55 2.97
C ALA A 150 25.44 10.41 1.77
#